data_7a71966f6298d4d6b2daff1dc78bd928
#
_entry.id   7a71966f6298d4d6b2daff1dc78bd928
#
_cell.length_a   1.000
_cell.length_b   1.000
_cell.length_c   1.000
_cell.angle_alpha   90.00
_cell.angle_beta   90.00
_cell.angle_gamma   90.00
#
_symmetry.space_group_name_H-M   'P 1'
#
loop_
_entity.id
_entity.type
_entity.pdbx_description
1 polymer ?
#
loop_
_entity_poly.entity_id
_entity_poly.type
_entity_poly.pdbx_seq_one_letter_code
_entity_poly.pdbx_strand_id
1 'polypeptide(L)'
;MIKKPKKCCPLGTYRCTIPMPIRGRVQGIDFCVADIVAALNAANIETSASCCGHGVMPGSVILQDGREIIIVKNAKERNKIFKIMKSPIGAETQ
;
A
#
# COMPACT_ATOMS: atom_id res chain seq x y z
N MET A 1 -7.95 -10.26 -14.33
CA MET A 1 -6.88 -9.39 -13.83
C MET A 1 -7.40 -7.98 -13.61
N ILE A 2 -7.04 -7.36 -12.51
CA ILE A 2 -7.50 -6.00 -12.18
C ILE A 2 -6.69 -5.02 -13.00
N LYS A 3 -7.41 -4.13 -13.69
CA LYS A 3 -6.77 -3.12 -14.51
C LYS A 3 -6.55 -1.86 -13.69
N LYS A 4 -5.31 -1.41 -13.60
CA LYS A 4 -5.00 -0.24 -12.79
C LYS A 4 -5.42 1.05 -13.48
N PRO A 5 -5.91 2.04 -12.73
CA PRO A 5 -6.18 3.35 -13.31
C PRO A 5 -4.87 4.04 -13.65
N LYS A 6 -4.93 4.96 -14.61
CA LYS A 6 -3.73 5.72 -15.00
C LYS A 6 -3.25 6.64 -13.89
N LYS A 7 -4.16 7.13 -13.08
CA LYS A 7 -3.84 8.03 -11.99
C LYS A 7 -4.35 7.46 -10.69
N CYS A 8 -3.64 7.76 -9.63
CA CYS A 8 -4.06 7.41 -8.29
C CYS A 8 -5.35 8.13 -7.95
N CYS A 9 -6.04 7.63 -6.94
CA CYS A 9 -7.27 8.26 -6.45
C CYS A 9 -6.98 9.69 -6.04
N PRO A 10 -7.88 10.62 -6.34
CA PRO A 10 -7.72 11.98 -5.85
C PRO A 10 -7.66 12.03 -4.34
N LEU A 11 -6.90 12.98 -3.83
CA LEU A 11 -6.73 13.14 -2.40
C LEU A 11 -8.10 13.31 -1.71
N GLY A 12 -8.28 12.58 -0.62
CA GLY A 12 -9.50 12.69 0.18
C GLY A 12 -10.71 12.00 -0.39
N THR A 13 -10.55 11.24 -1.46
CA THR A 13 -11.67 10.48 -2.02
C THR A 13 -11.43 8.99 -1.88
N TYR A 14 -12.52 8.24 -1.88
CA TYR A 14 -12.46 6.78 -1.83
C TYR A 14 -13.22 6.17 -3.00
N ARG A 15 -13.32 6.92 -4.08
CA ARG A 15 -14.09 6.47 -5.25
C ARG A 15 -13.41 5.35 -6.02
N CYS A 16 -12.12 5.19 -5.82
CA CYS A 16 -11.34 4.20 -6.54
C CYS A 16 -11.11 2.93 -5.75
N THR A 17 -12.00 2.60 -4.84
CA THR A 17 -11.92 1.33 -4.11
C THR A 17 -12.74 0.27 -4.82
N ILE A 18 -12.33 -0.98 -4.63
CA ILE A 18 -13.12 -2.12 -5.06
C ILE A 18 -13.40 -3.00 -3.85
N PRO A 19 -14.57 -3.65 -3.83
CA PRO A 19 -14.85 -4.60 -2.76
C PRO A 19 -14.01 -5.85 -2.95
N MET A 20 -13.43 -6.33 -1.87
CA MET A 20 -12.59 -7.52 -1.91
C MET A 20 -12.85 -8.35 -0.66
N PRO A 21 -13.16 -9.64 -0.79
CA PRO A 21 -13.35 -10.49 0.38
C PRO A 21 -11.98 -10.80 0.98
N ILE A 22 -11.81 -10.41 2.23
CA ILE A 22 -10.59 -10.65 2.97
C ILE A 22 -10.98 -11.22 4.32
N ARG A 23 -10.53 -12.42 4.60
CA ARG A 23 -10.76 -13.09 5.87
C ARG A 23 -12.25 -13.16 6.23
N GLY A 24 -13.08 -13.48 5.24
CA GLY A 24 -14.51 -13.63 5.47
C GLY A 24 -15.29 -12.33 5.52
N ARG A 25 -14.65 -11.19 5.31
CA ARG A 25 -15.30 -9.89 5.30
C ARG A 25 -14.98 -9.18 4.00
N VAL A 26 -15.96 -8.42 3.50
CA VAL A 26 -15.73 -7.62 2.30
C VAL A 26 -15.19 -6.28 2.73
N GLN A 27 -14.02 -5.92 2.19
CA GLN A 27 -13.37 -4.65 2.48
C GLN A 27 -13.22 -3.84 1.21
N GLY A 28 -13.32 -2.52 1.32
CA GLY A 28 -13.02 -1.63 0.21
C GLY A 28 -11.51 -1.42 0.12
N ILE A 29 -10.93 -1.82 -1.00
CA ILE A 29 -9.47 -1.74 -1.20
C ILE A 29 -9.20 -0.73 -2.30
N ASP A 30 -8.26 0.19 -2.05
CA ASP A 30 -7.86 1.15 -3.08
C ASP A 30 -7.43 0.42 -4.33
N PHE A 31 -8.01 0.81 -5.47
CA PHE A 31 -7.79 0.11 -6.74
C PHE A 31 -6.31 0.06 -7.10
N CYS A 32 -5.57 1.11 -6.76
CA CYS A 32 -4.15 1.20 -7.12
C CYS A 32 -3.29 0.11 -6.49
N VAL A 33 -3.72 -0.47 -5.38
CA VAL A 33 -2.97 -1.52 -4.69
C VAL A 33 -3.74 -2.82 -4.60
N ALA A 34 -4.90 -2.90 -5.24
CA ALA A 34 -5.78 -4.06 -5.10
C ALA A 34 -5.14 -5.34 -5.64
N ASP A 35 -4.36 -5.24 -6.70
CA ASP A 35 -3.69 -6.40 -7.26
C ASP A 35 -2.65 -6.97 -6.27
N ILE A 36 -1.95 -6.09 -5.57
CA ILE A 36 -0.96 -6.53 -4.58
C ILE A 36 -1.66 -7.14 -3.37
N VAL A 37 -2.72 -6.49 -2.89
CA VAL A 37 -3.48 -7.01 -1.75
C VAL A 37 -4.06 -8.38 -2.08
N ALA A 38 -4.64 -8.53 -3.28
CA ALA A 38 -5.20 -9.80 -3.69
C ALA A 38 -4.14 -10.90 -3.76
N ALA A 39 -2.97 -10.58 -4.31
CA ALA A 39 -1.89 -11.55 -4.44
C ALA A 39 -1.37 -11.99 -3.07
N LEU A 40 -1.23 -11.05 -2.14
CA LEU A 40 -0.76 -11.37 -0.80
C LEU A 40 -1.73 -12.32 -0.10
N ASN A 41 -3.01 -11.99 -0.13
CA ASN A 41 -3.99 -12.84 0.54
C ASN A 41 -4.11 -14.20 -0.15
N ALA A 42 -3.97 -14.25 -1.47
CA ALA A 42 -3.97 -15.53 -2.19
C ALA A 42 -2.78 -16.40 -1.79
N ALA A 43 -1.69 -15.79 -1.36
CA ALA A 43 -0.51 -16.51 -0.89
C ALA A 43 -0.57 -16.77 0.62
N ASN A 44 -1.71 -16.53 1.24
CA ASN A 44 -1.91 -16.70 2.68
C ASN A 44 -1.12 -15.69 3.52
N ILE A 45 -0.78 -14.56 2.92
CA ILE A 45 -0.18 -13.46 3.66
C ILE A 45 -1.31 -12.46 3.92
N GLU A 46 -1.92 -12.57 5.09
CA GLU A 46 -3.13 -11.81 5.39
C GLU A 46 -2.84 -10.34 5.64
N THR A 47 -3.67 -9.48 5.05
CA THR A 47 -3.54 -8.04 5.19
C THR A 47 -4.60 -7.51 6.15
N SER A 48 -4.26 -6.44 6.88
CA SER A 48 -5.22 -5.80 7.79
C SER A 48 -5.67 -4.45 7.26
N ALA A 49 -4.81 -3.73 6.54
CA ALA A 49 -5.16 -2.42 6.00
C ALA A 49 -4.27 -2.12 4.81
N SER A 50 -4.73 -1.23 3.94
CA SER A 50 -3.95 -0.82 2.79
C SER A 50 -4.39 0.56 2.35
N CYS A 51 -3.48 1.28 1.68
CA CYS A 51 -3.76 2.60 1.17
C CYS A 51 -2.84 2.86 -0.03
N CYS A 52 -3.38 3.51 -1.06
CA CYS A 52 -2.57 3.82 -2.24
C CYS A 52 -1.75 5.10 -2.06
N GLY A 53 -1.93 5.82 -0.95
CA GLY A 53 -1.24 7.09 -0.73
C GLY A 53 -1.90 8.28 -1.38
N HIS A 54 -2.93 8.08 -2.19
CA HIS A 54 -3.74 9.12 -2.84
C HIS A 54 -2.91 10.14 -3.61
N GLY A 55 -1.80 9.70 -4.22
CA GLY A 55 -0.96 10.58 -5.02
C GLY A 55 -0.04 11.49 -4.22
N VAL A 56 -0.11 11.45 -2.90
CA VAL A 56 0.67 12.33 -2.02
C VAL A 56 1.78 11.56 -1.33
N MET A 57 1.50 10.34 -0.94
CA MET A 57 2.42 9.49 -0.18
C MET A 57 2.62 8.17 -0.90
N PRO A 58 3.65 7.40 -0.54
CA PRO A 58 3.75 6.04 -1.04
C PRO A 58 2.56 5.20 -0.59
N GLY A 59 2.22 4.20 -1.38
CA GLY A 59 1.22 3.23 -0.96
C GLY A 59 1.77 2.38 0.18
N SER A 60 0.87 1.75 0.92
CA SER A 60 1.29 0.85 1.98
C SER A 60 0.27 -0.26 2.17
N VAL A 61 0.75 -1.40 2.64
CA VAL A 61 -0.09 -2.53 3.02
C VAL A 61 0.39 -3.03 4.37
N ILE A 62 -0.50 -3.05 5.34
CA ILE A 62 -0.18 -3.53 6.68
C ILE A 62 -0.65 -4.97 6.78
N LEU A 63 0.24 -5.86 7.21
CA LEU A 63 -0.05 -7.27 7.34
C LEU A 63 -0.61 -7.58 8.73
N GLN A 64 -1.27 -8.70 8.84
CA GLN A 64 -1.86 -9.11 10.11
C GLN A 64 -0.84 -9.31 11.22
N ASP A 65 0.40 -9.64 10.86
CA ASP A 65 1.46 -9.84 11.83
C ASP A 65 2.16 -8.53 12.22
N GLY A 66 1.68 -7.39 11.71
CA GLY A 66 2.24 -6.09 12.07
C GLY A 66 3.29 -5.56 11.12
N ARG A 67 3.77 -6.37 10.19
CA ARG A 67 4.72 -5.88 9.18
C ARG A 67 4.00 -4.96 8.21
N GLU A 68 4.73 -4.03 7.64
CA GLU A 68 4.18 -3.10 6.68
C GLU A 68 5.02 -3.10 5.41
N ILE A 69 4.35 -3.13 4.27
CA ILE A 69 4.98 -3.08 2.96
C ILE A 69 4.76 -1.69 2.41
N ILE A 70 5.83 -1.02 2.01
CA ILE A 70 5.75 0.32 1.42
C ILE A 70 5.89 0.18 -0.09
N ILE A 71 4.97 0.77 -0.82
CA ILE A 71 4.93 0.67 -2.27
C ILE A 71 5.27 2.04 -2.86
N VAL A 72 6.42 2.13 -3.52
CA VAL A 72 6.84 3.37 -4.15
C VAL A 72 6.59 3.28 -5.65
N LYS A 73 6.30 4.42 -6.27
CA LYS A 73 5.94 4.46 -7.67
C LYS A 73 7.15 4.46 -8.60
N ASN A 74 8.27 5.00 -8.13
CA ASN A 74 9.45 5.15 -8.97
C ASN A 74 10.68 5.37 -8.08
N ALA A 75 11.83 5.47 -8.74
CA ALA A 75 13.10 5.62 -8.01
C ALA A 75 13.17 6.92 -7.22
N LYS A 76 12.55 7.98 -7.74
CA LYS A 76 12.57 9.26 -7.05
C LYS A 76 11.83 9.17 -5.73
N GLU A 77 10.67 8.55 -5.72
CA GLU A 77 9.91 8.34 -4.48
C GLU A 77 10.66 7.40 -3.55
N ARG A 78 11.27 6.35 -4.10
CA ARG A 78 12.07 5.44 -3.29
C ARG A 78 13.20 6.18 -2.59
N ASN A 79 13.88 7.08 -3.29
CA ASN A 79 14.99 7.82 -2.70
C ASN A 79 14.53 8.74 -1.58
N LYS A 80 13.34 9.32 -1.70
CA LYS A 80 12.78 10.13 -0.63
C LYS A 80 12.55 9.29 0.63
N ILE A 81 12.02 8.08 0.45
CA ILE A 81 11.80 7.17 1.58
C ILE A 81 13.11 6.76 2.20
N PHE A 82 14.12 6.47 1.38
CA PHE A 82 15.43 6.09 1.90
C PHE A 82 16.05 7.23 2.73
N LYS A 83 15.87 8.47 2.31
CA LYS A 83 16.38 9.60 3.08
C LYS A 83 15.72 9.67 4.45
N ILE A 84 14.42 9.45 4.51
CA ILE A 84 13.70 9.46 5.78
C ILE A 84 14.18 8.32 6.66
N MET A 85 14.35 7.13 6.09
CA MET A 85 14.77 5.96 6.84
C MET A 85 16.22 6.05 7.31
N LYS A 86 17.03 6.88 6.62
CA LYS A 86 18.41 7.10 7.01
C LYS A 86 18.58 8.31 7.91
N SER A 87 17.49 8.83 8.44
CA SER A 87 17.59 9.92 9.40
C SER A 87 18.46 9.46 10.57
N PRO A 88 19.03 10.41 11.33
CA PRO A 88 19.95 10.04 12.41
C PRO A 88 19.42 8.97 13.34
N ILE A 89 18.15 9.01 13.64
CA ILE A 89 17.56 8.01 14.54
C ILE A 89 17.68 6.62 13.96
N GLY A 90 17.30 6.46 12.70
CA GLY A 90 17.35 5.15 12.07
C GLY A 90 18.77 4.66 11.86
N ALA A 91 19.65 5.55 11.48
CA ALA A 91 21.04 5.17 11.22
C ALA A 91 21.77 4.78 12.48
N GLU A 92 21.47 5.43 13.58
CA GLU A 92 22.18 5.22 14.82
C GLU A 92 21.86 3.92 15.53
N THR A 93 20.68 3.38 15.26
CA THR A 93 20.27 2.17 15.94
C THR A 93 20.85 0.91 15.36
N GLN A 94 21.62 1.01 14.33
CA GLN A 94 22.17 -0.15 13.63
C GLN A 94 23.46 -0.66 14.21
#